data_ce5a874b9526ca95fe983907e9ca9f60
#
_entry.id   ce5a874b9526ca95fe983907e9ca9f60
#
_cell.length_a   1.000
_cell.length_b   1.000
_cell.length_c   1.000
_cell.angle_alpha   90.00
_cell.angle_beta   90.00
_cell.angle_gamma   90.00
#
_symmetry.space_group_name_H-M   'P 1'
#
loop_
_entity.id
_entity.type
_entity.pdbx_description
1 polymer ?
#
loop_
_entity_poly.entity_id
_entity_poly.type
_entity_poly.pdbx_seq_one_letter_code
_entity_poly.pdbx_strand_id
1 'polypeptide(L)'
;MLIKTSNLCFCSSGVFGDLDEVKSVSVLEGDSVTLDSGLTDIMDEDVIQWRFGYNKTLIAEISVLAGSVTVFDDVLDERFRDRLKLDHQTGSLTITNTRTEHTGLYQLQSKSVRKRFSLTVYAHLPVPVIISNSSQCSSSSSSSSSQQNCSLVCSVVNVGHVTLSWYKGNSLLSSISVSDLSISLSLPLEVEYQEKNSYSCVINNPITNQTTHLDITQLCQPCAAVMRLVVTALMGVASAAAAVLLVNDVRSARC
;
A
#
# COMPACT_ATOMS: atom_id res chain seq x y z
N MET A 1 -32.31 24.14 -32.91
CA MET A 1 -31.24 25.11 -33.13
C MET A 1 -30.69 25.51 -31.77
N LEU A 2 -29.72 24.77 -31.27
CA LEU A 2 -29.14 24.95 -29.95
C LEU A 2 -27.76 25.57 -30.10
N ILE A 3 -27.63 26.79 -29.63
CA ILE A 3 -26.37 27.56 -29.66
C ILE A 3 -25.50 27.07 -28.48
N LYS A 4 -24.37 26.44 -28.82
CA LYS A 4 -23.29 26.18 -27.86
C LYS A 4 -22.53 27.47 -27.62
N THR A 5 -22.63 28.02 -26.40
CA THR A 5 -21.70 29.06 -25.94
C THR A 5 -20.44 28.40 -25.40
N SER A 6 -19.35 28.50 -26.15
CA SER A 6 -18.00 28.17 -25.70
C SER A 6 -17.50 29.30 -24.80
N ASN A 7 -17.33 28.97 -23.49
CA ASN A 7 -16.58 29.84 -22.56
C ASN A 7 -15.08 29.73 -22.90
N LEU A 8 -14.55 30.71 -23.64
CA LEU A 8 -13.12 30.96 -23.68
C LEU A 8 -12.70 31.59 -22.34
N CYS A 9 -12.01 30.82 -21.54
CA CYS A 9 -11.27 31.34 -20.39
C CYS A 9 -10.00 32.01 -20.94
N PHE A 10 -9.99 33.33 -21.02
CA PHE A 10 -8.78 34.12 -21.24
C PHE A 10 -7.93 34.06 -19.96
N CYS A 11 -6.94 33.19 -19.91
CA CYS A 11 -5.86 33.32 -18.95
C CYS A 11 -4.95 34.48 -19.40
N SER A 12 -5.13 35.61 -18.77
CA SER A 12 -4.19 36.72 -18.79
C SER A 12 -2.84 36.23 -18.29
N SER A 13 -1.83 36.20 -19.14
CA SER A 13 -0.44 35.99 -18.78
C SER A 13 0.08 37.25 -18.07
N GLY A 14 -0.28 37.36 -16.77
CA GLY A 14 0.41 38.26 -15.87
C GLY A 14 1.76 37.62 -15.52
N VAL A 15 2.83 38.31 -15.85
CA VAL A 15 4.18 38.09 -15.31
C VAL A 15 4.10 38.39 -13.81
N PHE A 16 3.68 37.39 -13.01
CA PHE A 16 3.88 37.39 -11.58
C PHE A 16 5.03 36.44 -11.31
N GLY A 17 6.04 36.96 -10.61
CA GLY A 17 7.25 36.30 -10.25
C GLY A 17 7.01 34.93 -9.63
N ASP A 18 7.91 34.07 -9.96
CA ASP A 18 8.22 32.74 -9.50
C ASP A 18 7.60 32.43 -8.10
N LEU A 19 6.35 32.01 -8.11
CA LEU A 19 5.77 31.36 -6.96
C LEU A 19 6.52 30.06 -6.83
N ASP A 20 7.29 29.91 -5.78
CA ASP A 20 8.08 28.78 -5.32
C ASP A 20 7.34 27.43 -5.55
N GLU A 21 7.20 27.00 -6.79
CA GLU A 21 6.54 25.75 -7.15
C GLU A 21 7.35 24.58 -6.60
N VAL A 22 6.72 23.78 -5.73
CA VAL A 22 7.31 22.57 -5.20
C VAL A 22 6.92 21.39 -6.10
N LYS A 23 7.90 20.83 -6.79
CA LYS A 23 7.70 19.66 -7.64
C LYS A 23 7.61 18.40 -6.75
N SER A 24 6.48 17.70 -6.77
CA SER A 24 6.32 16.42 -6.09
C SER A 24 6.99 15.29 -6.88
N VAL A 25 7.77 14.47 -6.20
CA VAL A 25 8.46 13.29 -6.75
C VAL A 25 8.20 12.11 -5.84
N SER A 26 7.86 10.97 -6.42
CA SER A 26 7.56 9.74 -5.72
C SER A 26 8.44 8.60 -6.23
N VAL A 27 8.94 7.76 -5.33
CA VAL A 27 9.81 6.64 -5.65
C VAL A 27 9.55 5.49 -4.68
N LEU A 28 9.74 4.23 -5.11
CA LEU A 28 9.75 3.07 -4.21
C LEU A 28 11.09 2.97 -3.48
N GLU A 29 11.05 2.48 -2.27
CA GLU A 29 12.25 2.14 -1.51
C GLU A 29 13.11 1.14 -2.28
N GLY A 30 14.44 1.37 -2.28
CA GLY A 30 15.39 0.58 -3.06
C GLY A 30 15.66 1.10 -4.47
N ASP A 31 14.73 1.83 -5.08
CA ASP A 31 14.93 2.43 -6.40
C ASP A 31 15.84 3.67 -6.33
N SER A 32 16.24 4.15 -7.50
CA SER A 32 16.98 5.40 -7.64
C SER A 32 16.09 6.50 -8.18
N VAL A 33 16.29 7.73 -7.71
CA VAL A 33 15.55 8.90 -8.16
C VAL A 33 16.50 10.01 -8.55
N THR A 34 16.23 10.70 -9.66
CA THR A 34 16.97 11.87 -10.11
C THR A 34 16.12 13.12 -9.97
N LEU A 35 16.62 14.09 -9.24
CA LEU A 35 16.05 15.43 -9.12
C LEU A 35 16.70 16.30 -10.19
N ASP A 36 15.93 16.58 -11.24
CA ASP A 36 16.41 17.30 -12.41
C ASP A 36 16.59 18.78 -12.13
N SER A 37 17.82 19.27 -12.29
CA SER A 37 18.15 20.68 -12.13
C SER A 37 17.42 21.55 -13.16
N GLY A 38 17.27 21.04 -14.40
CA GLY A 38 16.77 21.77 -15.55
C GLY A 38 17.67 22.93 -15.99
N LEU A 39 18.95 22.87 -15.61
CA LEU A 39 19.96 23.81 -16.14
C LEU A 39 20.30 23.41 -17.57
N THR A 40 20.23 24.34 -18.49
CA THR A 40 20.60 24.13 -19.90
C THR A 40 22.09 24.39 -20.13
N ASP A 41 22.65 25.36 -19.40
CA ASP A 41 24.04 25.72 -19.47
C ASP A 41 24.57 25.99 -18.06
N ILE A 42 25.72 25.44 -17.74
CA ILE A 42 26.45 25.71 -16.51
C ILE A 42 27.63 26.59 -16.85
N MET A 43 27.64 27.84 -16.34
CA MET A 43 28.66 28.81 -16.65
C MET A 43 29.87 28.66 -15.73
N ASP A 44 31.04 29.14 -16.18
CA ASP A 44 32.34 28.98 -15.49
C ASP A 44 32.40 29.54 -14.06
N GLU A 45 31.50 30.45 -13.69
CA GLU A 45 31.43 31.02 -12.32
C GLU A 45 30.26 30.46 -11.49
N ASP A 46 29.59 29.43 -11.95
CA ASP A 46 28.40 28.92 -11.24
C ASP A 46 28.79 28.08 -10.02
N VAL A 47 28.02 28.29 -8.95
CA VAL A 47 27.95 27.41 -7.79
C VAL A 47 26.56 26.82 -7.72
N ILE A 48 26.47 25.51 -7.80
CA ILE A 48 25.21 24.75 -7.75
C ILE A 48 25.16 24.02 -6.41
N GLN A 49 24.14 24.30 -5.61
CA GLN A 49 23.99 23.74 -4.28
C GLN A 49 22.68 22.98 -4.16
N TRP A 50 22.79 21.76 -3.62
CA TRP A 50 21.66 20.97 -3.18
C TRP A 50 21.57 20.95 -1.66
N ARG A 51 20.40 21.25 -1.15
CA ARG A 51 20.10 21.33 0.28
C ARG A 51 18.91 20.46 0.63
N PHE A 52 18.93 19.91 1.85
CA PHE A 52 17.88 19.02 2.35
C PHE A 52 17.23 19.58 3.62
N GLY A 53 15.93 19.33 3.73
CA GLY A 53 15.11 19.63 4.90
C GLY A 53 14.81 21.11 5.10
N TYR A 54 14.05 21.40 6.14
CA TYR A 54 13.69 22.78 6.51
C TYR A 54 14.90 23.59 6.96
N ASN A 55 15.91 22.95 7.56
CA ASN A 55 17.15 23.57 7.99
C ASN A 55 18.10 23.87 6.82
N LYS A 56 17.73 23.48 5.61
CA LYS A 56 18.50 23.70 4.38
C LYS A 56 19.95 23.22 4.49
N THR A 57 20.16 22.05 5.09
CA THR A 57 21.48 21.44 5.22
C THR A 57 22.07 21.16 3.84
N LEU A 58 23.28 21.62 3.58
CA LEU A 58 23.99 21.38 2.32
C LEU A 58 24.36 19.90 2.23
N ILE A 59 23.94 19.25 1.13
CA ILE A 59 24.20 17.82 0.89
C ILE A 59 25.06 17.57 -0.35
N ALA A 60 25.08 18.50 -1.31
CA ALA A 60 25.96 18.41 -2.47
C ALA A 60 26.21 19.78 -3.08
N GLU A 61 27.40 19.97 -3.68
CA GLU A 61 27.81 21.23 -4.32
C GLU A 61 28.68 20.97 -5.54
N ILE A 62 28.47 21.77 -6.59
CA ILE A 62 29.39 21.95 -7.71
C ILE A 62 29.92 23.37 -7.65
N SER A 63 31.23 23.50 -7.68
CA SER A 63 31.93 24.78 -7.92
C SER A 63 32.64 24.69 -9.25
N VAL A 64 32.09 25.32 -10.28
CA VAL A 64 32.64 25.23 -11.64
C VAL A 64 34.01 25.92 -11.69
N LEU A 65 34.15 27.09 -11.06
CA LEU A 65 35.41 27.81 -10.97
C LEU A 65 36.52 26.99 -10.31
N ALA A 66 36.20 26.22 -9.28
CA ALA A 66 37.15 25.33 -8.60
C ALA A 66 37.34 23.99 -9.29
N GLY A 67 36.53 23.66 -10.31
CA GLY A 67 36.48 22.36 -10.96
C GLY A 67 36.15 21.22 -9.99
N SER A 68 35.40 21.51 -8.92
CA SER A 68 35.13 20.54 -7.85
C SER A 68 33.64 20.16 -7.76
N VAL A 69 33.40 18.85 -7.52
CA VAL A 69 32.11 18.28 -7.16
C VAL A 69 32.26 17.70 -5.76
N THR A 70 31.50 18.19 -4.82
CA THR A 70 31.55 17.74 -3.43
C THR A 70 30.19 17.19 -3.00
N VAL A 71 30.20 16.03 -2.38
CA VAL A 71 29.01 15.40 -1.77
C VAL A 71 29.28 15.33 -0.27
N PHE A 72 28.31 15.81 0.52
CA PHE A 72 28.36 15.83 1.98
C PHE A 72 27.41 14.72 2.51
N ASP A 73 27.76 13.48 2.25
CA ASP A 73 26.93 12.32 2.56
C ASP A 73 27.05 11.79 4.00
N ASP A 74 28.00 12.35 4.75
CA ASP A 74 28.21 12.13 6.19
C ASP A 74 27.35 13.04 7.09
N VAL A 75 26.72 14.06 6.52
CA VAL A 75 25.78 14.93 7.25
C VAL A 75 24.45 14.21 7.51
N LEU A 76 23.65 14.74 8.44
CA LEU A 76 22.31 14.24 8.75
C LEU A 76 22.30 12.74 9.18
N ASP A 77 23.20 12.41 10.11
CA ASP A 77 23.32 11.05 10.68
C ASP A 77 23.66 9.99 9.63
N GLU A 78 24.45 10.38 8.60
CA GLU A 78 24.93 9.48 7.54
C GLU A 78 23.83 8.83 6.68
N ARG A 79 22.61 9.38 6.72
CA ARG A 79 21.48 8.81 5.96
C ARG A 79 21.72 8.74 4.46
N PHE A 80 22.57 9.64 3.91
CA PHE A 80 22.91 9.72 2.50
C PHE A 80 24.22 9.01 2.13
N ARG A 81 24.90 8.37 3.08
CA ARG A 81 26.22 7.76 2.86
C ARG A 81 26.21 6.84 1.64
N ASP A 82 27.16 7.10 0.69
CA ASP A 82 27.35 6.38 -0.57
C ASP A 82 26.12 6.37 -1.50
N ARG A 83 25.16 7.27 -1.32
CA ARG A 83 23.89 7.27 -2.06
C ARG A 83 23.68 8.47 -2.96
N LEU A 84 24.42 9.56 -2.74
CA LEU A 84 24.30 10.77 -3.55
C LEU A 84 25.25 10.72 -4.73
N LYS A 85 24.72 11.04 -5.91
CA LYS A 85 25.50 11.27 -7.12
C LYS A 85 25.08 12.59 -7.72
N LEU A 86 26.04 13.48 -7.91
CA LEU A 86 25.83 14.78 -8.51
C LEU A 86 26.44 14.79 -9.90
N ASP A 87 25.61 15.03 -10.90
CA ASP A 87 26.04 15.12 -12.29
C ASP A 87 26.68 16.51 -12.53
N HIS A 88 27.97 16.54 -12.88
CA HIS A 88 28.71 17.76 -13.11
C HIS A 88 28.30 18.49 -14.41
N GLN A 89 27.69 17.80 -15.38
CA GLN A 89 27.27 18.39 -16.65
C GLN A 89 25.89 19.04 -16.55
N THR A 90 24.98 18.40 -15.81
CA THR A 90 23.59 18.85 -15.70
C THR A 90 23.28 19.51 -14.36
N GLY A 91 24.11 19.32 -13.34
CA GLY A 91 23.83 19.77 -11.98
C GLY A 91 22.69 18.99 -11.29
N SER A 92 22.21 17.88 -11.90
CA SER A 92 21.12 17.07 -11.35
C SER A 92 21.62 16.14 -10.24
N LEU A 93 20.79 15.98 -9.20
CA LEU A 93 21.10 15.13 -8.05
C LEU A 93 20.39 13.79 -8.19
N THR A 94 21.14 12.69 -8.16
CA THR A 94 20.60 11.33 -8.10
C THR A 94 20.81 10.75 -6.71
N ILE A 95 19.74 10.19 -6.15
CA ILE A 95 19.76 9.43 -4.90
C ILE A 95 19.55 7.97 -5.26
N THR A 96 20.55 7.12 -4.97
CA THR A 96 20.52 5.70 -5.27
C THR A 96 20.06 4.88 -4.07
N ASN A 97 19.39 3.75 -4.32
CA ASN A 97 18.92 2.83 -3.27
C ASN A 97 18.18 3.61 -2.16
N THR A 98 17.12 4.31 -2.57
CA THR A 98 16.35 5.19 -1.69
C THR A 98 15.76 4.45 -0.48
N ARG A 99 15.61 5.18 0.63
CA ARG A 99 14.99 4.71 1.87
C ARG A 99 13.90 5.69 2.30
N THR A 100 12.96 5.25 3.10
CA THR A 100 11.89 6.10 3.64
C THR A 100 12.42 7.34 4.36
N GLU A 101 13.60 7.27 4.99
CA GLU A 101 14.29 8.38 5.65
C GLU A 101 14.79 9.49 4.69
N HIS A 102 14.85 9.22 3.37
CA HIS A 102 15.16 10.23 2.36
C HIS A 102 13.95 11.07 1.96
N THR A 103 12.75 10.73 2.45
CA THR A 103 11.55 11.55 2.27
C THR A 103 11.78 12.95 2.85
N GLY A 104 11.46 13.98 2.07
CA GLY A 104 11.61 15.36 2.53
C GLY A 104 11.71 16.38 1.42
N LEU A 105 12.01 17.61 1.83
CA LEU A 105 12.15 18.75 0.95
C LEU A 105 13.60 18.89 0.49
N TYR A 106 13.80 18.88 -0.83
CA TYR A 106 15.10 19.16 -1.47
C TYR A 106 15.04 20.53 -2.15
N GLN A 107 16.11 21.28 -2.06
CA GLN A 107 16.21 22.59 -2.66
C GLN A 107 17.48 22.66 -3.50
N LEU A 108 17.30 23.02 -4.77
CA LEU A 108 18.37 23.41 -5.67
C LEU A 108 18.49 24.92 -5.64
N GLN A 109 19.72 25.40 -5.53
CA GLN A 109 20.04 26.81 -5.65
C GLN A 109 21.28 26.98 -6.52
N SER A 110 21.15 27.77 -7.58
CA SER A 110 22.25 28.30 -8.37
C SER A 110 22.08 29.81 -8.53
N LYS A 111 22.95 30.45 -9.30
CA LYS A 111 22.86 31.88 -9.62
C LYS A 111 21.58 32.20 -10.42
N SER A 112 21.19 31.30 -11.32
CA SER A 112 20.07 31.48 -12.28
C SER A 112 18.82 30.71 -11.92
N VAL A 113 18.90 29.62 -11.13
CA VAL A 113 17.79 28.70 -10.88
C VAL A 113 17.61 28.43 -9.39
N ARG A 114 16.35 28.45 -8.97
CA ARG A 114 15.90 27.91 -7.67
C ARG A 114 14.77 26.94 -7.93
N LYS A 115 14.91 25.72 -7.44
CA LYS A 115 13.85 24.69 -7.51
C LYS A 115 13.66 24.02 -6.17
N ARG A 116 12.44 23.57 -5.92
CA ARG A 116 12.08 22.77 -4.73
C ARG A 116 11.46 21.47 -5.16
N PHE A 117 11.82 20.40 -4.48
CA PHE A 117 11.28 19.06 -4.72
C PHE A 117 10.79 18.50 -3.40
N SER A 118 9.56 18.02 -3.38
CA SER A 118 9.04 17.22 -2.27
C SER A 118 9.16 15.75 -2.66
N LEU A 119 10.20 15.09 -2.18
CA LEU A 119 10.41 13.65 -2.41
C LEU A 119 9.64 12.86 -1.37
N THR A 120 8.87 11.87 -1.83
CA THR A 120 8.25 10.85 -0.98
C THR A 120 8.74 9.48 -1.41
N VAL A 121 9.38 8.77 -0.48
CA VAL A 121 9.82 7.38 -0.69
C VAL A 121 8.78 6.46 -0.04
N TYR A 122 8.18 5.61 -0.85
CA TYR A 122 7.16 4.66 -0.41
C TYR A 122 7.78 3.30 -0.15
N ALA A 123 7.48 2.72 1.00
CA ALA A 123 7.85 1.33 1.30
C ALA A 123 7.12 0.35 0.38
N HIS A 124 7.69 -0.85 0.20
CA HIS A 124 7.02 -1.95 -0.47
C HIS A 124 5.78 -2.37 0.31
N LEU A 125 4.69 -2.59 -0.42
CA LEU A 125 3.42 -2.97 0.20
C LEU A 125 3.43 -4.44 0.63
N PRO A 126 3.03 -4.76 1.86
CA PRO A 126 2.78 -6.13 2.28
C PRO A 126 1.54 -6.70 1.60
N VAL A 127 1.47 -8.02 1.49
CA VAL A 127 0.25 -8.70 1.01
C VAL A 127 -0.79 -8.64 2.13
N PRO A 128 -2.02 -8.15 1.87
CA PRO A 128 -3.08 -8.11 2.86
C PRO A 128 -3.48 -9.52 3.32
N VAL A 129 -3.78 -9.67 4.60
CA VAL A 129 -4.27 -10.92 5.19
C VAL A 129 -5.77 -10.79 5.46
N ILE A 130 -6.54 -11.78 4.97
CA ILE A 130 -7.97 -11.86 5.21
C ILE A 130 -8.23 -12.98 6.21
N ILE A 131 -8.96 -12.65 7.28
CA ILE A 131 -9.45 -13.63 8.26
C ILE A 131 -10.98 -13.55 8.31
N SER A 132 -11.61 -14.69 8.54
CA SER A 132 -13.04 -14.76 8.85
C SER A 132 -13.23 -14.98 10.35
N ASN A 133 -14.10 -14.19 10.94
CA ASN A 133 -14.68 -14.48 12.24
C ASN A 133 -16.00 -15.23 11.97
N SER A 134 -15.94 -16.53 11.77
CA SER A 134 -17.15 -17.32 11.67
C SER A 134 -17.80 -17.29 13.04
N SER A 135 -18.83 -16.46 13.20
CA SER A 135 -19.69 -16.48 14.37
C SER A 135 -20.23 -17.90 14.51
N GLN A 136 -20.07 -18.45 15.73
CA GLN A 136 -20.54 -19.79 16.09
C GLN A 136 -21.94 -20.00 15.57
N CYS A 137 -22.16 -21.13 14.88
CA CYS A 137 -23.46 -21.59 14.50
C CYS A 137 -24.33 -21.80 15.77
N SER A 138 -24.98 -20.77 16.24
CA SER A 138 -25.89 -20.85 17.37
C SER A 138 -27.14 -21.64 16.94
N SER A 139 -27.38 -22.78 17.55
CA SER A 139 -28.48 -23.72 17.26
C SER A 139 -29.86 -23.23 17.63
N SER A 140 -30.09 -21.93 17.76
CA SER A 140 -31.37 -21.35 18.22
C SER A 140 -31.93 -20.32 17.25
N SER A 141 -32.40 -20.80 16.08
CA SER A 141 -33.51 -20.14 15.37
C SER A 141 -34.06 -21.03 14.23
N SER A 142 -35.19 -21.63 14.49
CA SER A 142 -36.11 -22.21 13.52
C SER A 142 -36.81 -21.12 12.71
N SER A 143 -36.12 -20.50 11.78
CA SER A 143 -36.73 -19.65 10.76
C SER A 143 -36.11 -19.94 9.40
N SER A 144 -36.98 -20.23 8.48
CA SER A 144 -36.77 -20.76 7.14
C SER A 144 -36.19 -19.79 6.09
N SER A 145 -35.39 -18.83 6.51
CA SER A 145 -34.58 -18.00 5.64
C SER A 145 -33.24 -17.69 6.35
N SER A 146 -32.35 -18.67 6.37
CA SER A 146 -31.04 -18.52 6.96
C SER A 146 -30.16 -17.72 6.01
N GLN A 147 -30.30 -16.40 5.98
CA GLN A 147 -29.23 -15.52 5.54
C GLN A 147 -28.08 -15.69 6.53
N GLN A 148 -27.00 -16.27 6.08
CA GLN A 148 -25.80 -16.41 6.88
C GLN A 148 -24.89 -15.22 6.61
N ASN A 149 -24.68 -14.41 7.63
CA ASN A 149 -23.71 -13.33 7.59
C ASN A 149 -22.34 -13.89 7.95
N CYS A 150 -21.35 -13.47 7.20
CA CYS A 150 -19.95 -13.77 7.43
C CYS A 150 -19.21 -12.49 7.73
N SER A 151 -18.52 -12.45 8.87
CA SER A 151 -17.67 -11.33 9.26
C SER A 151 -16.25 -11.59 8.77
N LEU A 152 -15.75 -10.70 7.94
CA LEU A 152 -14.41 -10.72 7.37
C LEU A 152 -13.62 -9.55 7.92
N VAL A 153 -12.32 -9.74 8.11
CA VAL A 153 -11.38 -8.66 8.45
C VAL A 153 -10.19 -8.77 7.52
N CYS A 154 -9.90 -7.71 6.80
CA CYS A 154 -8.64 -7.55 6.09
C CYS A 154 -7.68 -6.73 6.92
N SER A 155 -6.44 -7.19 7.05
CA SER A 155 -5.43 -6.51 7.87
C SER A 155 -4.07 -6.48 7.20
N VAL A 156 -3.32 -5.42 7.51
CA VAL A 156 -1.92 -5.21 7.15
C VAL A 156 -1.19 -4.61 8.34
N VAL A 157 0.12 -4.79 8.39
CA VAL A 157 0.98 -4.29 9.49
C VAL A 157 2.11 -3.43 8.95
N ASN A 158 2.58 -2.49 9.79
CA ASN A 158 3.73 -1.61 9.50
C ASN A 158 3.62 -0.87 8.16
N VAL A 159 2.50 -0.17 7.95
CA VAL A 159 2.22 0.56 6.72
C VAL A 159 1.99 2.04 6.96
N GLY A 160 2.41 2.88 6.02
CA GLY A 160 2.16 4.31 6.00
C GLY A 160 1.89 4.81 4.59
N HIS A 161 1.17 5.92 4.44
CA HIS A 161 0.78 6.50 3.15
C HIS A 161 0.03 5.52 2.23
N VAL A 162 -0.88 4.72 2.80
CA VAL A 162 -1.61 3.67 2.09
C VAL A 162 -3.12 3.83 2.25
N THR A 163 -3.85 3.22 1.30
CA THR A 163 -5.29 2.98 1.38
C THR A 163 -5.54 1.47 1.34
N LEU A 164 -6.31 0.98 2.31
CA LEU A 164 -6.81 -0.40 2.37
C LEU A 164 -8.27 -0.40 1.97
N SER A 165 -8.68 -1.29 1.07
CA SER A 165 -10.01 -1.26 0.47
C SER A 165 -10.59 -2.65 0.27
N TRP A 166 -11.89 -2.79 0.46
CA TRP A 166 -12.66 -3.96 0.06
C TRP A 166 -13.39 -3.75 -1.26
N TYR A 167 -13.33 -4.78 -2.10
CA TYR A 167 -14.06 -4.85 -3.38
C TYR A 167 -14.91 -6.11 -3.46
N LYS A 168 -16.08 -5.99 -4.13
CA LYS A 168 -16.89 -7.09 -4.62
C LYS A 168 -16.87 -7.05 -6.15
N GLY A 169 -16.14 -7.99 -6.76
CA GLY A 169 -15.79 -7.84 -8.18
C GLY A 169 -15.06 -6.52 -8.41
N ASN A 170 -15.59 -5.65 -9.25
CA ASN A 170 -15.02 -4.33 -9.55
C ASN A 170 -15.63 -3.18 -8.70
N SER A 171 -16.55 -3.47 -7.78
CA SER A 171 -17.23 -2.44 -6.98
C SER A 171 -16.54 -2.24 -5.65
N LEU A 172 -16.15 -1.00 -5.35
CA LEU A 172 -15.63 -0.59 -4.05
C LEU A 172 -16.72 -0.67 -2.99
N LEU A 173 -16.48 -1.39 -1.91
CA LEU A 173 -17.39 -1.51 -0.76
C LEU A 173 -17.04 -0.57 0.37
N SER A 174 -15.78 -0.54 0.75
CA SER A 174 -15.28 0.30 1.84
C SER A 174 -13.79 0.55 1.68
N SER A 175 -13.30 1.63 2.30
CA SER A 175 -11.87 1.94 2.34
C SER A 175 -11.49 2.73 3.58
N ILE A 176 -10.22 2.61 3.97
CA ILE A 176 -9.57 3.39 5.03
C ILE A 176 -8.19 3.79 4.55
N SER A 177 -7.79 5.03 4.85
CA SER A 177 -6.48 5.57 4.47
C SER A 177 -5.71 6.02 5.69
N VAL A 178 -4.40 5.84 5.65
CA VAL A 178 -3.46 6.35 6.66
C VAL A 178 -2.33 7.13 5.98
N SER A 179 -1.98 8.28 6.56
CA SER A 179 -0.86 9.12 6.12
C SER A 179 0.41 8.80 6.90
N ASP A 180 0.28 8.51 8.19
CA ASP A 180 1.41 8.22 9.06
C ASP A 180 1.64 6.71 9.19
N LEU A 181 2.83 6.34 9.68
CA LEU A 181 3.15 4.94 9.92
C LEU A 181 2.18 4.34 10.95
N SER A 182 1.48 3.28 10.56
CA SER A 182 0.56 2.52 11.42
C SER A 182 1.09 1.12 11.68
N ILE A 183 1.11 0.73 12.96
CA ILE A 183 1.55 -0.63 13.36
C ILE A 183 0.59 -1.68 12.81
N SER A 184 -0.71 -1.39 12.78
CA SER A 184 -1.73 -2.28 12.27
C SER A 184 -2.89 -1.49 11.68
N LEU A 185 -3.30 -1.88 10.47
CA LEU A 185 -4.48 -1.33 9.81
C LEU A 185 -5.42 -2.49 9.50
N SER A 186 -6.67 -2.39 9.96
CA SER A 186 -7.67 -3.43 9.79
C SER A 186 -8.98 -2.84 9.29
N LEU A 187 -9.58 -3.50 8.31
CA LEU A 187 -10.82 -3.10 7.68
C LEU A 187 -11.83 -4.25 7.74
N PRO A 188 -12.85 -4.17 8.60
CA PRO A 188 -13.89 -5.18 8.70
C PRO A 188 -14.87 -5.10 7.53
N LEU A 189 -15.50 -6.23 7.21
CA LEU A 189 -16.56 -6.35 6.21
C LEU A 189 -17.56 -7.42 6.63
N GLU A 190 -18.82 -7.07 6.70
CA GLU A 190 -19.93 -8.00 6.88
C GLU A 190 -20.56 -8.33 5.52
N VAL A 191 -20.64 -9.61 5.20
CA VAL A 191 -21.20 -10.07 3.92
C VAL A 191 -22.22 -11.18 4.14
N GLU A 192 -23.24 -11.23 3.27
CA GLU A 192 -24.14 -12.38 3.18
C GLU A 192 -23.47 -13.47 2.35
N TYR A 193 -23.53 -14.70 2.86
CA TYR A 193 -22.98 -15.85 2.13
C TYR A 193 -23.76 -16.07 0.83
N GLN A 194 -23.06 -15.94 -0.29
CA GLN A 194 -23.57 -16.30 -1.62
C GLN A 194 -22.43 -16.94 -2.42
N GLU A 195 -22.64 -18.16 -2.91
CA GLU A 195 -21.60 -18.99 -3.56
C GLU A 195 -20.87 -18.34 -4.74
N LYS A 196 -21.46 -17.32 -5.36
CA LYS A 196 -20.91 -16.69 -6.58
C LYS A 196 -20.21 -15.35 -6.32
N ASN A 197 -20.11 -14.90 -5.07
CA ASN A 197 -19.48 -13.63 -4.76
C ASN A 197 -17.99 -13.79 -4.59
N SER A 198 -17.22 -13.03 -5.37
CA SER A 198 -15.78 -12.87 -5.18
C SER A 198 -15.51 -11.54 -4.49
N TYR A 199 -14.72 -11.58 -3.42
CA TYR A 199 -14.25 -10.41 -2.70
C TYR A 199 -12.75 -10.29 -2.85
N SER A 200 -12.25 -9.06 -2.79
CA SER A 200 -10.82 -8.81 -2.75
C SER A 200 -10.51 -7.66 -1.79
N CYS A 201 -9.42 -7.84 -1.08
CA CYS A 201 -8.82 -6.79 -0.28
C CYS A 201 -7.60 -6.25 -1.00
N VAL A 202 -7.55 -4.94 -1.17
CA VAL A 202 -6.50 -4.23 -1.91
C VAL A 202 -5.86 -3.22 -0.99
N ILE A 203 -4.53 -3.29 -0.84
CA ILE A 203 -3.73 -2.20 -0.31
C ILE A 203 -3.09 -1.45 -1.46
N ASN A 204 -3.11 -0.13 -1.40
CA ASN A 204 -2.61 0.74 -2.46
C ASN A 204 -1.81 1.90 -1.88
N ASN A 205 -0.72 2.26 -2.54
CA ASN A 205 -0.04 3.55 -2.42
C ASN A 205 -0.01 4.23 -3.81
N PRO A 206 0.47 5.48 -3.96
CA PRO A 206 0.49 6.17 -5.25
C PRO A 206 1.30 5.48 -6.37
N ILE A 207 2.15 4.50 -6.05
CA ILE A 207 3.04 3.84 -7.01
C ILE A 207 2.57 2.42 -7.36
N THR A 208 2.09 1.67 -6.36
CA THR A 208 1.82 0.23 -6.51
C THR A 208 0.62 -0.22 -5.67
N ASN A 209 0.13 -1.43 -5.94
CA ASN A 209 -0.90 -2.08 -5.15
C ASN A 209 -0.58 -3.55 -4.91
N GLN A 210 -1.18 -4.11 -3.86
CA GLN A 210 -1.21 -5.55 -3.57
C GLN A 210 -2.66 -5.98 -3.32
N THR A 211 -3.02 -7.14 -3.84
CA THR A 211 -4.40 -7.65 -3.77
C THR A 211 -4.41 -9.07 -3.23
N THR A 212 -5.30 -9.32 -2.28
CA THR A 212 -5.65 -10.66 -1.83
C THR A 212 -7.08 -10.96 -2.25
N HIS A 213 -7.27 -12.01 -3.04
CA HIS A 213 -8.58 -12.49 -3.46
C HIS A 213 -9.12 -13.50 -2.47
N LEU A 214 -10.42 -13.41 -2.25
CA LEU A 214 -11.14 -14.30 -1.37
C LEU A 214 -12.28 -14.98 -2.14
N ASP A 215 -12.28 -16.31 -2.11
CA ASP A 215 -13.47 -17.11 -2.37
C ASP A 215 -14.23 -17.31 -1.05
N ILE A 216 -15.42 -16.77 -0.98
CA ILE A 216 -16.24 -16.82 0.24
C ILE A 216 -16.52 -18.24 0.71
N THR A 217 -16.53 -19.21 -0.20
CA THR A 217 -16.76 -20.63 0.11
C THR A 217 -15.66 -21.25 0.97
N GLN A 218 -14.45 -20.69 0.93
CA GLN A 218 -13.30 -21.20 1.69
C GLN A 218 -13.30 -20.74 3.14
N LEU A 219 -13.70 -19.48 3.39
CA LEU A 219 -13.62 -18.89 4.73
C LEU A 219 -14.97 -18.87 5.47
N CYS A 220 -16.08 -18.87 4.73
CA CYS A 220 -17.41 -18.80 5.30
C CYS A 220 -18.19 -20.07 4.94
N GLN A 221 -18.07 -21.11 5.74
CA GLN A 221 -18.84 -22.35 5.50
C GLN A 221 -20.26 -22.22 6.05
N PRO A 222 -21.29 -22.62 5.28
CA PRO A 222 -22.66 -22.62 5.78
C PRO A 222 -22.80 -23.59 6.96
N CYS A 223 -23.44 -23.13 8.03
CA CYS A 223 -23.69 -23.95 9.24
C CYS A 223 -24.36 -25.29 8.93
N ALA A 224 -25.21 -25.36 7.91
CA ALA A 224 -25.82 -26.58 7.45
C ALA A 224 -24.82 -27.63 6.92
N ALA A 225 -23.72 -27.20 6.31
CA ALA A 225 -22.66 -28.10 5.84
C ALA A 225 -21.87 -28.70 7.00
N VAL A 226 -21.53 -27.88 7.98
CA VAL A 226 -20.82 -28.32 9.20
C VAL A 226 -21.66 -29.26 10.00
N MET A 227 -22.97 -28.97 10.18
CA MET A 227 -23.90 -29.85 10.88
C MET A 227 -24.09 -31.21 10.17
N ARG A 228 -24.11 -31.21 8.85
CA ARG A 228 -24.16 -32.48 8.09
C ARG A 228 -22.92 -33.33 8.29
N LEU A 229 -21.73 -32.74 8.28
CA LEU A 229 -20.48 -33.43 8.53
C LEU A 229 -20.42 -34.02 9.96
N VAL A 230 -20.87 -33.30 10.96
CA VAL A 230 -20.93 -33.76 12.35
C VAL A 230 -21.92 -34.91 12.50
N VAL A 231 -23.10 -34.79 11.94
CA VAL A 231 -24.14 -35.86 11.98
C VAL A 231 -23.65 -37.12 11.28
N THR A 232 -23.05 -37.01 10.09
CA THR A 232 -22.53 -38.19 9.36
C THR A 232 -21.37 -38.84 10.13
N ALA A 233 -20.48 -38.07 10.75
CA ALA A 233 -19.41 -38.61 11.60
C ALA A 233 -19.97 -39.35 12.82
N LEU A 234 -20.94 -38.77 13.52
CA LEU A 234 -21.60 -39.40 14.68
C LEU A 234 -22.35 -40.69 14.30
N MET A 235 -23.04 -40.69 13.19
CA MET A 235 -23.75 -41.89 12.68
C MET A 235 -22.74 -42.95 12.26
N GLY A 236 -21.61 -42.59 11.67
CA GLY A 236 -20.53 -43.52 11.34
C GLY A 236 -19.92 -44.18 12.58
N VAL A 237 -19.68 -43.42 13.64
CA VAL A 237 -19.19 -43.99 14.92
C VAL A 237 -20.22 -44.89 15.58
N ALA A 238 -21.51 -44.51 15.60
CA ALA A 238 -22.59 -45.30 16.15
C ALA A 238 -22.75 -46.63 15.42
N SER A 239 -22.67 -46.64 14.09
CA SER A 239 -22.75 -47.87 13.29
C SER A 239 -21.56 -48.80 13.50
N ALA A 240 -20.34 -48.24 13.65
CA ALA A 240 -19.16 -49.04 13.99
C ALA A 240 -19.27 -49.69 15.39
N ALA A 241 -19.76 -48.95 16.39
CA ALA A 241 -19.99 -49.46 17.73
C ALA A 241 -21.02 -50.58 17.78
N ALA A 242 -22.14 -50.43 17.04
CA ALA A 242 -23.16 -51.46 16.91
C ALA A 242 -22.64 -52.76 16.24
N ALA A 243 -21.78 -52.60 15.21
CA ALA A 243 -21.14 -53.75 14.56
C ALA A 243 -20.19 -54.52 15.54
N VAL A 244 -19.45 -53.81 16.39
CA VAL A 244 -18.58 -54.41 17.38
C VAL A 244 -19.39 -55.18 18.45
N LEU A 245 -20.53 -54.63 18.89
CA LEU A 245 -21.41 -55.29 19.85
C LEU A 245 -22.00 -56.58 19.26
N LEU A 246 -22.49 -56.56 18.02
CA LEU A 246 -23.03 -57.74 17.32
C LEU A 246 -21.95 -58.84 17.16
N VAL A 247 -20.72 -58.50 16.85
CA VAL A 247 -19.62 -59.47 16.72
C VAL A 247 -19.30 -60.10 18.05
N ASN A 248 -19.36 -59.33 19.14
CA ASN A 248 -19.12 -59.85 20.52
C ASN A 248 -20.26 -60.77 20.96
N ASP A 249 -21.53 -60.43 20.67
CA ASP A 249 -22.67 -61.25 20.97
C ASP A 249 -22.64 -62.61 20.22
N VAL A 250 -22.26 -62.60 18.95
CA VAL A 250 -22.12 -63.82 18.13
C VAL A 250 -20.95 -64.70 18.65
N ARG A 251 -19.87 -64.07 19.15
CA ARG A 251 -18.78 -64.83 19.80
C ARG A 251 -19.17 -65.42 21.14
N SER A 252 -19.95 -64.69 21.94
CA SER A 252 -20.43 -65.18 23.26
C SER A 252 -21.44 -66.31 23.13
N ALA A 253 -22.22 -66.37 22.05
CA ALA A 253 -23.20 -67.44 21.78
C ALA A 253 -22.58 -68.74 21.23
N ARG A 254 -21.25 -68.78 20.99
CA ARG A 254 -20.53 -69.96 20.45
C ARG A 254 -19.62 -70.66 21.48
N CYS A 255 -19.66 -70.23 22.77
CA CYS A 255 -19.00 -70.94 23.87
C CYS A 255 -19.96 -71.80 24.67
#